data_f5c6d1ad57835d30a2593206fe67d6e6
#
_entry.id   f5c6d1ad57835d30a2593206fe67d6e6
#
_cell.length_a   1.000
_cell.length_b   1.000
_cell.length_c   1.000
_cell.angle_alpha   90.00
_cell.angle_beta   90.00
_cell.angle_gamma   90.00
#
_symmetry.space_group_name_H-M   'P 1'
#
loop_
_entity.id
_entity.type
_entity.pdbx_description
1 polymer ?
#
loop_
_entity_poly.entity_id
_entity_poly.type
_entity_poly.pdbx_seq_one_letter_code
_entity_poly.pdbx_strand_id
1 'polypeptide(L)'
;MPPTPSPARARVLDRLVEMIDALGARRLRVAIDGLTAAGKTSLGHELARGLADRGRPVLRASLDDFKRPWSERHLYDRLSGEGYYRNAFDREAACTLLLEPADPAADGIVALCSIDPITQIDHAAVKSVMPANGVLIVDGVFAYRPEINHYWDLRIWIDVDPELSVRRGIERDAAMDGSAERYLAAELLYEQEVDPRAFVEVIVDNTDFDHPRLVRPAN
;
A
#
# COMPACT_ATOMS: atom_id res chain seq x y z
N MET A 1 3.32 -21.91 -7.31
CA MET A 1 4.36 -21.15 -6.57
C MET A 1 4.61 -19.85 -7.32
N PRO A 2 4.75 -18.72 -6.67
CA PRO A 2 5.19 -17.51 -7.34
C PRO A 2 6.61 -17.72 -7.91
N PRO A 3 6.97 -17.03 -9.00
CA PRO A 3 8.28 -17.16 -9.61
C PRO A 3 9.39 -16.77 -8.61
N THR A 4 10.54 -17.41 -8.73
CA THR A 4 11.72 -17.02 -7.94
C THR A 4 12.19 -15.65 -8.42
N PRO A 5 12.42 -14.68 -7.52
CA PRO A 5 12.90 -13.37 -7.93
C PRO A 5 14.29 -13.45 -8.59
N SER A 6 14.54 -12.55 -9.52
CA SER A 6 15.87 -12.40 -10.09
C SER A 6 16.92 -12.05 -9.01
N PRO A 7 18.21 -12.27 -9.24
CA PRO A 7 19.24 -11.88 -8.27
C PRO A 7 19.26 -10.37 -7.98
N ALA A 8 18.88 -9.52 -8.92
CA ALA A 8 18.78 -8.08 -8.71
C ALA A 8 17.60 -7.73 -7.81
N ARG A 9 16.43 -8.33 -8.07
CA ARG A 9 15.24 -8.16 -7.25
C ARG A 9 15.45 -8.69 -5.84
N ALA A 10 16.08 -9.86 -5.69
CA ALA A 10 16.40 -10.43 -4.39
C ALA A 10 17.24 -9.47 -3.53
N ARG A 11 18.28 -8.83 -4.10
CA ARG A 11 19.10 -7.84 -3.37
C ARG A 11 18.31 -6.64 -2.89
N VAL A 12 17.36 -6.14 -3.69
CA VAL A 12 16.48 -5.02 -3.28
C VAL A 12 15.57 -5.47 -2.15
N LEU A 13 14.97 -6.67 -2.24
CA LEU A 13 14.12 -7.22 -1.20
C LEU A 13 14.89 -7.42 0.11
N ASP A 14 16.08 -8.02 0.06
CA ASP A 14 16.93 -8.22 1.23
C ASP A 14 17.25 -6.89 1.92
N ARG A 15 17.59 -5.86 1.13
CA ARG A 15 17.88 -4.53 1.68
C ARG A 15 16.67 -3.89 2.34
N LEU A 16 15.47 -3.99 1.75
CA LEU A 16 14.25 -3.49 2.34
C LEU A 16 13.89 -4.22 3.64
N VAL A 17 14.06 -5.54 3.68
CA VAL A 17 13.85 -6.35 4.89
C VAL A 17 14.84 -5.95 5.99
N GLU A 18 16.12 -5.73 5.67
CA GLU A 18 17.12 -5.22 6.63
C GLU A 18 16.73 -3.86 7.20
N MET A 19 16.21 -2.96 6.36
CA MET A 19 15.76 -1.64 6.80
C MET A 19 14.57 -1.75 7.76
N ILE A 20 13.62 -2.64 7.48
CA ILE A 20 12.48 -2.89 8.38
C ILE A 20 12.98 -3.47 9.72
N ASP A 21 13.88 -4.47 9.69
CA ASP A 21 14.42 -5.07 10.90
C ASP A 21 15.23 -4.07 11.75
N ALA A 22 15.92 -3.13 11.12
CA ALA A 22 16.69 -2.08 11.80
C ALA A 22 15.81 -1.11 12.61
N LEU A 23 14.50 -1.02 12.33
CA LEU A 23 13.55 -0.22 13.12
C LEU A 23 13.21 -0.86 14.48
N GLY A 24 13.66 -2.09 14.73
CA GLY A 24 13.56 -2.76 16.03
C GLY A 24 12.47 -3.83 16.11
N ALA A 25 12.52 -4.58 17.23
CA ALA A 25 11.63 -5.73 17.47
C ALA A 25 10.33 -5.31 18.19
N ARG A 26 9.62 -4.34 17.65
CA ARG A 26 8.30 -3.90 18.08
C ARG A 26 7.29 -4.07 16.94
N ARG A 27 6.01 -3.80 17.18
CA ARG A 27 5.05 -3.65 16.07
C ARG A 27 5.48 -2.51 15.17
N LEU A 28 5.48 -2.75 13.86
CA LEU A 28 5.84 -1.79 12.83
C LEU A 28 4.73 -1.72 11.79
N ARG A 29 4.50 -0.52 11.26
CA ARG A 29 3.56 -0.24 10.17
C ARG A 29 4.34 0.27 8.97
N VAL A 30 4.39 -0.54 7.92
CA VAL A 30 5.12 -0.26 6.68
C VAL A 30 4.13 0.00 5.57
N ALA A 31 4.19 1.18 4.97
CA ALA A 31 3.36 1.52 3.83
C ALA A 31 4.10 1.36 2.50
N ILE A 32 3.40 0.86 1.50
CA ILE A 32 3.87 0.77 0.12
C ILE A 32 2.89 1.52 -0.76
N ASP A 33 3.31 2.67 -1.28
CA ASP A 33 2.54 3.50 -2.19
C ASP A 33 3.25 3.66 -3.54
N GLY A 34 2.61 4.26 -4.51
CA GLY A 34 3.13 4.43 -5.86
C GLY A 34 2.00 4.47 -6.89
N LEU A 35 2.35 4.70 -8.16
CA LEU A 35 1.40 4.79 -9.25
C LEU A 35 0.56 3.51 -9.39
N THR A 36 -0.60 3.63 -10.03
CA THR A 36 -1.45 2.47 -10.36
C THR A 36 -0.64 1.45 -11.16
N ALA A 37 -0.83 0.16 -10.86
CA ALA A 37 -0.09 -0.94 -11.50
C ALA A 37 1.45 -0.89 -11.38
N ALA A 38 2.01 -0.10 -10.45
CA ALA A 38 3.45 -0.04 -10.19
C ALA A 38 4.04 -1.31 -9.54
N GLY A 39 3.20 -2.23 -9.03
CA GLY A 39 3.64 -3.48 -8.41
C GLY A 39 3.65 -3.46 -6.87
N LYS A 40 2.91 -2.54 -6.24
CA LYS A 40 2.79 -2.41 -4.78
C LYS A 40 2.45 -3.73 -4.08
N THR A 41 1.39 -4.38 -4.51
CA THR A 41 0.92 -5.65 -3.92
C THR A 41 1.95 -6.77 -4.08
N SER A 42 2.62 -6.84 -5.23
CA SER A 42 3.69 -7.83 -5.46
C SER A 42 4.85 -7.62 -4.50
N LEU A 43 5.37 -6.37 -4.40
CA LEU A 43 6.44 -6.04 -3.46
C LEU A 43 6.04 -6.35 -2.02
N GLY A 44 4.82 -6.00 -1.63
CA GLY A 44 4.32 -6.28 -0.30
C GLY A 44 4.25 -7.77 0.03
N HIS A 45 3.87 -8.63 -0.92
CA HIS A 45 3.92 -10.09 -0.72
C HIS A 45 5.34 -10.64 -0.61
N GLU A 46 6.26 -10.11 -1.40
CA GLU A 46 7.67 -10.51 -1.37
C GLU A 46 8.34 -10.08 -0.06
N LEU A 47 8.11 -8.87 0.42
CA LEU A 47 8.60 -8.39 1.71
C LEU A 47 8.02 -9.20 2.87
N ALA A 48 6.73 -9.51 2.84
CA ALA A 48 6.10 -10.34 3.86
C ALA A 48 6.76 -11.72 3.95
N ARG A 49 7.11 -12.33 2.82
CA ARG A 49 7.83 -13.60 2.78
C ARG A 49 9.25 -13.44 3.33
N GLY A 50 10.00 -12.44 2.88
CA GLY A 50 11.37 -12.21 3.34
C GLY A 50 11.47 -11.96 4.85
N LEU A 51 10.51 -11.27 5.43
CA LEU A 51 10.40 -11.09 6.88
C LEU A 51 10.03 -12.39 7.61
N ALA A 52 9.07 -13.15 7.07
CA ALA A 52 8.66 -14.43 7.64
C ALA A 52 9.81 -15.45 7.63
N ASP A 53 10.62 -15.50 6.57
CA ASP A 53 11.81 -16.35 6.45
C ASP A 53 12.87 -16.00 7.52
N ARG A 54 12.86 -14.77 8.05
CA ARG A 54 13.67 -14.30 9.19
C ARG A 54 12.98 -14.48 10.54
N GLY A 55 11.84 -15.17 10.58
CA GLY A 55 11.08 -15.44 11.81
C GLY A 55 10.28 -14.24 12.32
N ARG A 56 10.08 -13.21 11.49
CA ARG A 56 9.30 -12.02 11.84
C ARG A 56 7.81 -12.26 11.51
N PRO A 57 6.88 -12.17 12.47
CA PRO A 57 5.45 -12.26 12.15
C PRO A 57 5.00 -11.11 11.26
N VAL A 58 4.21 -11.40 10.23
CA VAL A 58 3.73 -10.38 9.29
C VAL A 58 2.23 -10.48 9.10
N LEU A 59 1.55 -9.34 9.13
CA LEU A 59 0.20 -9.16 8.63
C LEU A 59 0.23 -8.30 7.36
N ARG A 60 -0.68 -8.63 6.45
CA ARG A 60 -0.86 -7.90 5.19
C ARG A 60 -2.26 -7.31 5.12
N ALA A 61 -2.34 -6.05 4.71
CA ALA A 61 -3.59 -5.39 4.38
C ALA A 61 -3.42 -4.55 3.10
N SER A 62 -4.52 -4.21 2.44
CA SER A 62 -4.55 -3.26 1.35
C SER A 62 -5.49 -2.11 1.69
N LEU A 63 -5.13 -0.88 1.35
CA LEU A 63 -6.05 0.25 1.47
C LEU A 63 -7.29 0.09 0.57
N ASP A 64 -7.19 -0.74 -0.49
CA ASP A 64 -8.34 -1.07 -1.32
C ASP A 64 -9.45 -1.82 -0.56
N ASP A 65 -9.09 -2.51 0.54
CA ASP A 65 -10.02 -3.19 1.44
C ASP A 65 -10.66 -2.25 2.49
N PHE A 66 -10.34 -0.95 2.41
CA PHE A 66 -10.90 0.13 3.24
C PHE A 66 -11.59 1.20 2.36
N LYS A 67 -12.27 0.76 1.32
CA LYS A 67 -13.09 1.65 0.50
C LYS A 67 -14.45 1.89 1.17
N ARG A 68 -15.00 3.08 0.97
CA ARG A 68 -16.39 3.35 1.37
C ARG A 68 -17.35 2.44 0.61
N PRO A 69 -18.48 2.05 1.22
CA PRO A 69 -19.57 1.39 0.51
C PRO A 69 -19.99 2.20 -0.72
N TRP A 70 -20.42 1.53 -1.76
CA TRP A 70 -20.85 2.24 -2.99
C TRP A 70 -22.00 3.21 -2.74
N SER A 71 -22.88 2.92 -1.80
CA SER A 71 -23.98 3.79 -1.36
C SER A 71 -23.51 5.12 -0.76
N GLU A 72 -22.28 5.20 -0.25
CA GLU A 72 -21.71 6.38 0.39
C GLU A 72 -20.79 7.20 -0.53
N ARG A 73 -20.56 6.73 -1.76
CA ARG A 73 -19.70 7.41 -2.74
C ARG A 73 -20.49 8.38 -3.62
N HIS A 74 -21.28 9.25 -3.02
CA HIS A 74 -22.19 10.18 -3.72
C HIS A 74 -21.81 11.65 -3.58
N LEU A 75 -20.78 11.98 -2.79
CA LEU A 75 -20.34 13.38 -2.61
C LEU A 75 -19.67 13.95 -3.85
N TYR A 76 -19.13 13.12 -4.69
CA TYR A 76 -18.50 13.45 -5.97
C TYR A 76 -19.01 12.49 -7.04
N ASP A 77 -18.78 12.84 -8.31
CA ASP A 77 -18.95 11.85 -9.37
C ASP A 77 -17.96 10.69 -9.13
N ARG A 78 -18.50 9.53 -8.82
CA ARG A 78 -17.70 8.34 -8.48
C ARG A 78 -16.86 7.81 -9.64
N LEU A 79 -17.15 8.22 -10.88
CA LEU A 79 -16.39 7.88 -12.07
C LEU A 79 -15.26 8.88 -12.34
N SER A 80 -15.25 10.02 -11.65
CA SER A 80 -14.20 11.03 -11.78
C SER A 80 -12.95 10.66 -10.97
N GLY A 81 -11.79 11.19 -11.36
CA GLY A 81 -10.55 11.12 -10.60
C GLY A 81 -10.68 11.79 -9.23
N GLU A 82 -11.37 12.93 -9.15
CA GLU A 82 -11.62 13.63 -7.89
C GLU A 82 -12.46 12.77 -6.93
N GLY A 83 -13.53 12.14 -7.41
CA GLY A 83 -14.35 11.25 -6.61
C GLY A 83 -13.55 10.03 -6.11
N TYR A 84 -12.67 9.49 -6.95
CA TYR A 84 -11.79 8.40 -6.54
C TYR A 84 -10.79 8.83 -5.47
N TYR A 85 -10.13 9.97 -5.64
CA TYR A 85 -9.15 10.50 -4.69
C TYR A 85 -9.77 10.95 -3.37
N ARG A 86 -10.91 11.69 -3.41
CA ARG A 86 -11.48 12.33 -2.23
C ARG A 86 -12.48 11.46 -1.47
N ASN A 87 -13.21 10.59 -2.16
CA ASN A 87 -14.39 9.92 -1.56
C ASN A 87 -14.42 8.39 -1.71
N ALA A 88 -13.47 7.76 -2.41
CA ALA A 88 -13.51 6.31 -2.57
C ALA A 88 -13.02 5.54 -1.34
N PHE A 89 -12.14 6.13 -0.53
CA PHE A 89 -11.49 5.48 0.61
C PHE A 89 -12.05 5.95 1.94
N ASP A 90 -12.30 5.02 2.83
CA ASP A 90 -12.68 5.26 4.22
C ASP A 90 -11.43 5.27 5.11
N ARG A 91 -10.82 6.47 5.22
CA ARG A 91 -9.59 6.64 6.00
C ARG A 91 -9.86 6.50 7.49
N GLU A 92 -11.05 6.90 7.95
CA GLU A 92 -11.44 6.74 9.36
C GLU A 92 -11.51 5.26 9.74
N ALA A 93 -12.11 4.43 8.89
CA ALA A 93 -12.11 2.99 9.08
C ALA A 93 -10.69 2.40 9.03
N ALA A 94 -9.82 2.86 8.11
CA ALA A 94 -8.43 2.42 8.06
C ALA A 94 -7.66 2.81 9.34
N CYS A 95 -7.87 4.02 9.88
CA CYS A 95 -7.27 4.43 11.15
C CYS A 95 -7.76 3.56 12.30
N THR A 96 -9.05 3.53 12.53
CA THR A 96 -9.65 2.94 13.76
C THR A 96 -9.61 1.42 13.79
N LEU A 97 -9.70 0.77 12.63
CA LEU A 97 -9.75 -0.70 12.54
C LEU A 97 -8.39 -1.34 12.30
N LEU A 98 -7.44 -0.63 11.68
CA LEU A 98 -6.17 -1.20 11.26
C LEU A 98 -4.96 -0.50 11.90
N LEU A 99 -4.82 0.82 11.74
CA LEU A 99 -3.55 1.52 12.02
C LEU A 99 -3.36 1.83 13.51
N GLU A 100 -4.39 2.32 14.19
CA GLU A 100 -4.36 2.59 15.62
C GLU A 100 -4.20 1.32 16.46
N PRO A 101 -4.97 0.23 16.22
CA PRO A 101 -4.76 -1.01 16.95
C PRO A 101 -3.39 -1.67 16.70
N ALA A 102 -2.74 -1.39 15.55
CA ALA A 102 -1.40 -1.88 15.24
C ALA A 102 -0.27 -1.10 15.94
N ASP A 103 -0.58 -0.01 16.65
CA ASP A 103 0.42 0.74 17.42
C ASP A 103 1.14 -0.15 18.45
N PRO A 104 2.43 0.06 18.72
CA PRO A 104 3.16 -0.69 19.74
C PRO A 104 2.52 -0.65 21.14
N ALA A 105 1.85 0.46 21.49
CA ALA A 105 1.18 0.64 22.77
C ALA A 105 -0.27 0.11 22.81
N ALA A 106 -0.84 -0.26 21.66
CA ALA A 106 -2.21 -0.77 21.55
C ALA A 106 -2.29 -2.29 21.77
N ASP A 107 -3.47 -2.88 21.65
CA ASP A 107 -3.72 -4.31 21.88
C ASP A 107 -3.27 -5.22 20.72
N GLY A 108 -3.13 -4.67 19.51
CA GLY A 108 -2.77 -5.41 18.30
C GLY A 108 -3.93 -6.18 17.67
N ILE A 109 -5.18 -5.89 18.04
CA ILE A 109 -6.37 -6.55 17.48
C ILE A 109 -6.86 -5.74 16.28
N VAL A 110 -6.42 -6.10 15.08
CA VAL A 110 -6.68 -5.36 13.84
C VAL A 110 -7.74 -6.04 12.97
N ALA A 111 -8.50 -5.26 12.18
CA ALA A 111 -9.22 -5.77 11.02
C ALA A 111 -8.36 -5.51 9.77
N LEU A 112 -8.18 -6.52 8.93
CA LEU A 112 -7.37 -6.40 7.70
C LEU A 112 -8.19 -5.93 6.50
N CYS A 113 -9.51 -5.87 6.65
CA CYS A 113 -10.48 -5.42 5.67
C CYS A 113 -11.67 -4.80 6.41
N SER A 114 -12.18 -3.67 5.96
CA SER A 114 -13.46 -3.13 6.46
C SER A 114 -14.61 -3.58 5.58
N ILE A 115 -14.47 -3.48 4.28
CA ILE A 115 -15.47 -3.89 3.30
C ILE A 115 -14.78 -4.46 2.06
N ASP A 116 -15.25 -5.61 1.60
CA ASP A 116 -14.79 -6.15 0.32
C ASP A 116 -15.21 -5.22 -0.83
N PRO A 117 -14.26 -4.70 -1.62
CA PRO A 117 -14.55 -3.68 -2.63
C PRO A 117 -15.42 -4.17 -3.80
N ILE A 118 -15.54 -5.48 -3.98
CA ILE A 118 -16.30 -6.12 -5.07
C ILE A 118 -17.66 -6.59 -4.57
N THR A 119 -17.68 -7.40 -3.51
CA THR A 119 -18.92 -8.00 -2.99
C THR A 119 -19.69 -7.07 -2.06
N GLN A 120 -19.05 -6.01 -1.56
CA GLN A 120 -19.59 -5.06 -0.57
C GLN A 120 -19.97 -5.72 0.77
N ILE A 121 -19.38 -6.88 1.07
CA ILE A 121 -19.54 -7.55 2.35
C ILE A 121 -18.70 -6.84 3.40
N ASP A 122 -19.31 -6.53 4.55
CA ASP A 122 -18.63 -5.95 5.71
C ASP A 122 -17.79 -7.02 6.42
N HIS A 123 -16.51 -6.74 6.58
CA HIS A 123 -15.54 -7.58 7.29
C HIS A 123 -14.96 -6.91 8.54
N ALA A 124 -15.44 -5.74 8.95
CA ALA A 124 -14.89 -4.96 10.06
C ALA A 124 -14.87 -5.73 11.40
N ALA A 125 -15.78 -6.69 11.57
CA ALA A 125 -15.82 -7.56 12.75
C ALA A 125 -14.81 -8.72 12.71
N VAL A 126 -14.20 -9.02 11.56
CA VAL A 126 -13.21 -10.09 11.41
C VAL A 126 -11.86 -9.58 11.88
N LYS A 127 -11.38 -10.10 13.02
CA LYS A 127 -10.16 -9.60 13.65
C LYS A 127 -8.99 -10.59 13.52
N SER A 128 -7.80 -10.01 13.40
CA SER A 128 -6.51 -10.70 13.46
C SER A 128 -5.69 -10.14 14.61
N VAL A 129 -4.85 -10.98 15.22
CA VAL A 129 -3.94 -10.54 16.29
C VAL A 129 -2.56 -10.30 15.69
N MET A 130 -2.06 -9.08 15.86
CA MET A 130 -0.70 -8.69 15.50
C MET A 130 0.23 -8.91 16.70
N PRO A 131 1.20 -9.83 16.62
CA PRO A 131 2.17 -10.05 17.69
C PRO A 131 2.97 -8.79 18.05
N ALA A 132 3.51 -8.73 19.28
CA ALA A 132 4.22 -7.55 19.78
C ALA A 132 5.47 -7.16 18.94
N ASN A 133 6.05 -8.12 18.21
CA ASN A 133 7.15 -7.91 17.27
C ASN A 133 6.71 -8.02 15.80
N GLY A 134 5.41 -7.96 15.53
CA GLY A 134 4.86 -8.11 14.18
C GLY A 134 5.12 -6.91 13.28
N VAL A 135 5.08 -7.16 11.97
CA VAL A 135 5.11 -6.11 10.95
C VAL A 135 3.78 -6.12 10.19
N LEU A 136 3.09 -4.99 10.18
CA LEU A 136 1.95 -4.76 9.33
C LEU A 136 2.44 -4.09 8.04
N ILE A 137 2.30 -4.78 6.91
CA ILE A 137 2.60 -4.21 5.59
C ILE A 137 1.27 -3.85 4.92
N VAL A 138 1.12 -2.58 4.59
CA VAL A 138 -0.07 -2.05 3.93
C VAL A 138 0.31 -1.50 2.56
N ASP A 139 -0.30 -2.01 1.50
CA ASP A 139 -0.16 -1.45 0.17
C ASP A 139 -1.45 -0.75 -0.27
N GLY A 140 -1.28 0.26 -1.10
CA GLY A 140 -2.41 0.98 -1.67
C GLY A 140 -2.00 2.31 -2.28
N VAL A 141 -2.94 2.97 -2.93
CA VAL A 141 -2.76 4.35 -3.42
C VAL A 141 -3.15 5.34 -2.32
N PHE A 142 -2.50 6.50 -2.31
CA PHE A 142 -2.80 7.61 -1.39
C PHE A 142 -2.47 7.31 0.08
N ALA A 143 -1.52 6.38 0.34
CA ALA A 143 -1.13 5.99 1.69
C ALA A 143 -0.44 7.12 2.49
N TYR A 144 0.06 8.16 1.82
CA TYR A 144 0.76 9.26 2.50
C TYR A 144 -0.08 10.53 2.62
N ARG A 145 -1.39 10.42 2.45
CA ARG A 145 -2.28 11.54 2.75
C ARG A 145 -2.17 11.94 4.23
N PRO A 146 -2.29 13.26 4.54
CA PRO A 146 -2.08 13.77 5.90
C PRO A 146 -2.86 13.05 6.99
N GLU A 147 -4.06 12.52 6.65
CA GLU A 147 -4.93 11.83 7.59
C GLU A 147 -4.33 10.52 8.13
N ILE A 148 -3.48 9.84 7.33
CA ILE A 148 -2.91 8.52 7.69
C ILE A 148 -1.38 8.49 7.65
N ASN A 149 -0.73 9.52 7.12
CA ASN A 149 0.73 9.53 6.92
C ASN A 149 1.53 9.38 8.23
N HIS A 150 1.02 9.92 9.32
CA HIS A 150 1.70 9.92 10.62
C HIS A 150 1.74 8.54 11.32
N TYR A 151 0.98 7.57 10.83
CA TYR A 151 1.00 6.21 11.39
C TYR A 151 2.18 5.35 10.91
N TRP A 152 2.82 5.71 9.78
CA TRP A 152 3.82 4.84 9.17
C TRP A 152 5.19 4.95 9.82
N ASP A 153 5.78 3.81 10.16
CA ASP A 153 7.15 3.68 10.64
C ASP A 153 8.17 3.64 9.49
N LEU A 154 7.74 3.19 8.29
CA LEU A 154 8.51 3.21 7.05
C LEU A 154 7.59 3.44 5.86
N ARG A 155 7.98 4.34 4.95
CA ARG A 155 7.28 4.66 3.72
C ARG A 155 8.12 4.24 2.53
N ILE A 156 7.55 3.39 1.68
CA ILE A 156 8.18 2.89 0.47
C ILE A 156 7.36 3.38 -0.72
N TRP A 157 7.97 4.18 -1.58
CA TRP A 157 7.37 4.57 -2.85
C TRP A 157 7.85 3.64 -3.96
N ILE A 158 6.93 3.07 -4.73
CA ILE A 158 7.27 2.35 -5.96
C ILE A 158 7.11 3.28 -7.14
N ASP A 159 8.23 3.55 -7.76
CA ASP A 159 8.30 4.36 -8.97
C ASP A 159 8.35 3.47 -10.20
N VAL A 160 7.66 3.90 -11.24
CA VAL A 160 7.67 3.28 -12.58
C VAL A 160 7.53 4.39 -13.61
N ASP A 161 7.97 4.14 -14.81
CA ASP A 161 7.66 5.01 -15.93
C ASP A 161 6.14 5.20 -16.06
N PRO A 162 5.62 6.46 -16.13
CA PRO A 162 4.18 6.73 -16.16
C PRO A 162 3.45 6.07 -17.33
N GLU A 163 4.07 6.01 -18.52
CA GLU A 163 3.45 5.36 -19.69
C GLU A 163 3.36 3.84 -19.47
N LEU A 164 4.35 3.26 -18.83
CA LEU A 164 4.34 1.85 -18.45
C LEU A 164 3.26 1.56 -17.40
N SER A 165 3.11 2.44 -16.41
CA SER A 165 2.04 2.36 -15.40
C SER A 165 0.66 2.32 -16.05
N VAL A 166 0.38 3.27 -16.94
CA VAL A 166 -0.89 3.35 -17.68
C VAL A 166 -1.12 2.08 -18.50
N ARG A 167 -0.12 1.63 -19.24
CA ARG A 167 -0.22 0.40 -20.06
C ARG A 167 -0.52 -0.83 -19.22
N ARG A 168 0.21 -1.04 -18.13
CA ARG A 168 -0.03 -2.14 -17.17
C ARG A 168 -1.42 -2.05 -16.53
N GLY A 169 -1.88 -0.82 -16.23
CA GLY A 169 -3.21 -0.57 -15.69
C GLY A 169 -4.30 -0.97 -16.68
N ILE A 170 -4.18 -0.58 -17.95
CA ILE A 170 -5.12 -0.94 -19.02
C ILE A 170 -5.15 -2.46 -19.21
N GLU A 171 -4.00 -3.13 -19.27
CA GLU A 171 -3.91 -4.58 -19.44
C GLU A 171 -4.58 -5.33 -18.27
N ARG A 172 -4.41 -4.85 -17.03
CA ARG A 172 -5.04 -5.44 -15.84
C ARG A 172 -6.55 -5.23 -15.79
N ASP A 173 -7.00 -4.02 -16.11
CA ASP A 173 -8.39 -3.58 -15.97
C ASP A 173 -9.12 -3.54 -17.32
N ALA A 174 -8.67 -4.32 -18.30
CA ALA A 174 -9.18 -4.34 -19.69
C ALA A 174 -10.71 -4.49 -19.83
N ALA A 175 -11.40 -4.90 -18.77
CA ALA A 175 -12.85 -4.98 -18.70
C ALA A 175 -13.55 -3.70 -18.18
N MET A 176 -12.79 -2.66 -17.73
CA MET A 176 -13.32 -1.44 -17.12
C MET A 176 -12.95 -0.22 -17.97
N ASP A 177 -13.83 0.11 -18.91
CA ASP A 177 -13.68 1.29 -19.78
C ASP A 177 -13.61 2.59 -18.97
N GLY A 178 -12.67 3.51 -19.31
CA GLY A 178 -12.47 4.80 -18.63
C GLY A 178 -11.74 4.75 -17.28
N SER A 179 -11.29 3.59 -16.80
CA SER A 179 -10.61 3.48 -15.50
C SER A 179 -9.23 4.16 -15.48
N ALA A 180 -8.48 4.11 -16.59
CA ALA A 180 -7.12 4.66 -16.68
C ALA A 180 -7.11 6.19 -16.51
N GLU A 181 -8.01 6.91 -17.19
CA GLU A 181 -8.13 8.37 -17.08
C GLU A 181 -8.50 8.81 -15.66
N ARG A 182 -9.41 8.08 -15.01
CA ARG A 182 -9.80 8.32 -13.63
C ARG A 182 -8.63 8.16 -12.67
N TYR A 183 -7.82 7.11 -12.81
CA TYR A 183 -6.67 6.87 -11.96
C TYR A 183 -5.60 7.93 -12.16
N LEU A 184 -5.28 8.28 -13.41
CA LEU A 184 -4.32 9.33 -13.71
C LEU A 184 -4.73 10.69 -13.13
N ALA A 185 -6.00 11.08 -13.27
CA ALA A 185 -6.50 12.32 -12.70
C ALA A 185 -6.43 12.33 -11.15
N ALA A 186 -6.69 11.19 -10.51
CA ALA A 186 -6.57 11.05 -9.07
C ALA A 186 -5.12 11.09 -8.58
N GLU A 187 -4.20 10.49 -9.32
CA GLU A 187 -2.76 10.50 -9.04
C GLU A 187 -2.18 11.92 -9.18
N LEU A 188 -2.60 12.68 -10.20
CA LEU A 188 -2.21 14.08 -10.36
C LEU A 188 -2.67 14.96 -9.18
N LEU A 189 -3.90 14.77 -8.71
CA LEU A 189 -4.39 15.45 -7.50
C LEU A 189 -3.56 15.09 -6.27
N TYR A 190 -3.21 13.83 -6.11
CA TYR A 190 -2.39 13.36 -5.01
C TYR A 190 -0.98 13.94 -5.05
N GLU A 191 -0.34 13.96 -6.21
CA GLU A 191 0.98 14.57 -6.38
C GLU A 191 0.96 16.07 -6.10
N GLN A 192 -0.07 16.79 -6.56
CA GLN A 192 -0.19 18.22 -6.34
C GLN A 192 -0.46 18.60 -4.87
N GLU A 193 -1.28 17.82 -4.16
CA GLU A 193 -1.70 18.15 -2.80
C GLU A 193 -0.75 17.60 -1.73
N VAL A 194 -0.03 16.51 -2.01
CA VAL A 194 0.75 15.78 -1.00
C VAL A 194 2.23 15.73 -1.31
N ASP A 195 2.62 15.70 -2.59
CA ASP A 195 4.01 15.44 -3.00
C ASP A 195 4.62 14.20 -2.29
N PRO A 196 4.06 13.00 -2.51
CA PRO A 196 4.38 11.82 -1.70
C PRO A 196 5.87 11.44 -1.74
N ARG A 197 6.59 11.76 -2.83
CA ARG A 197 8.01 11.44 -2.96
C ARG A 197 8.92 12.29 -2.07
N ALA A 198 8.43 13.44 -1.57
CA ALA A 198 9.26 14.37 -0.80
C ALA A 198 9.65 13.82 0.59
N PHE A 199 8.83 12.95 1.18
CA PHE A 199 9.02 12.48 2.56
C PHE A 199 9.06 10.97 2.75
N VAL A 200 9.21 10.19 1.66
CA VAL A 200 9.41 8.73 1.78
C VAL A 200 10.86 8.41 2.11
N GLU A 201 11.08 7.40 2.92
CA GLU A 201 12.41 6.93 3.28
C GLU A 201 13.05 6.17 2.12
N VAL A 202 12.24 5.50 1.28
CA VAL A 202 12.72 4.65 0.18
C VAL A 202 11.91 4.84 -1.08
N ILE A 203 12.62 4.98 -2.20
CA ILE A 203 12.04 4.90 -3.54
C ILE A 203 12.61 3.67 -4.24
N VAL A 204 11.73 2.82 -4.74
CA VAL A 204 12.07 1.64 -5.54
C VAL A 204 11.67 1.91 -6.98
N ASP A 205 12.64 2.10 -7.87
CA ASP A 205 12.39 2.08 -9.31
C ASP A 205 12.09 0.64 -9.74
N ASN A 206 10.84 0.40 -10.13
CA ASN A 206 10.31 -0.90 -10.55
C ASN A 206 9.91 -0.90 -12.04
N THR A 207 10.50 -0.02 -12.83
CA THR A 207 10.29 0.06 -14.29
C THR A 207 10.65 -1.27 -14.93
N ASP A 208 11.80 -1.83 -14.59
CA ASP A 208 12.15 -3.22 -14.89
C ASP A 208 11.85 -4.10 -13.67
N PHE A 209 10.84 -4.96 -13.79
CA PHE A 209 10.40 -5.84 -12.71
C PHE A 209 11.52 -6.77 -12.21
N ASP A 210 12.34 -7.28 -13.12
CA ASP A 210 13.42 -8.21 -12.77
C ASP A 210 14.70 -7.51 -12.28
N HIS A 211 14.86 -6.22 -12.58
CA HIS A 211 16.02 -5.40 -12.22
C HIS A 211 15.62 -4.12 -11.48
N PRO A 212 14.82 -4.18 -10.40
CA PRO A 212 14.47 -2.99 -9.64
C PRO A 212 15.70 -2.36 -9.00
N ARG A 213 15.60 -1.07 -8.64
CA ARG A 213 16.70 -0.32 -8.02
C ARG A 213 16.18 0.49 -6.84
N LEU A 214 16.99 0.61 -5.79
CA LEU A 214 16.77 1.61 -4.76
C LEU A 214 17.33 2.94 -5.26
N VAL A 215 16.45 3.94 -5.41
CA VAL A 215 16.81 5.28 -5.91
C VAL A 215 17.11 6.21 -4.74
N ARG A 216 16.41 6.06 -3.64
CA ARG A 216 16.63 6.81 -2.41
C ARG A 216 16.62 5.83 -1.24
N PRO A 217 17.80 5.39 -0.79
CA PRO A 217 17.88 4.61 0.44
C PRO A 217 17.53 5.52 1.63
N ALA A 218 16.95 4.95 2.67
CA ALA A 218 16.83 5.66 3.94
C ALA A 218 18.23 5.99 4.48
N ASN A 219 18.39 7.20 4.98
CA ASN A 219 19.62 7.64 5.64
C ASN A 219 19.77 6.99 7.02
#